data_a39109de6741b59116f82ac9ec5daf30
#
_entry.id   a39109de6741b59116f82ac9ec5daf30
#
_cell.length_a   1.000
_cell.length_b   1.000
_cell.length_c   1.000
_cell.angle_alpha   90.00
_cell.angle_beta   90.00
_cell.angle_gamma   90.00
#
_symmetry.space_group_name_H-M   'P 1'
#
loop_
_entity.id
_entity.type
_entity.pdbx_description
1 polymer ?
#
loop_
_entity_poly.entity_id
_entity_poly.type
_entity_poly.pdbx_seq_one_letter_code
_entity_poly.pdbx_strand_id
1 'polypeptide(L)'
;MATVADHVIAVLKRSGVQRIFGIPGDSLNGLTDAIRRAGDFGWEQVRHEETAAFAAAAEAALRGGLAVCAGSCGPGNLHLINGLFDAQRSRVPVLAIAAHIPLAEVGSDYFQETHPQNLFRECSVYCELVSTPEQAPRILELAMRAAVEENGVAVVVVPGEIFGHRLDETAWGARPVRPTGSVCRPDEQGLRAAAAMLNSAANITILAGAGVAGAHDQVMELAHILAAPIVHALRGKEYIEYDNPYDVGMTGLLGFASGYKAIREADVLLMLGTDFPYQQFYPDRAQIIQVDIRGRNLGRRTPIDLGLLGTVADTVTALQPLLANKNDRSHLERSLKHYRKTRQRLDSLASNDRDRTPIRPEYVAAVANRLASDDAVFTVDVGSPVVWAARYVTMNGRRRLIGSFNHGTMACALPHAIGAQSVDRKRQVVALAGDGGLAMLFGELLTLTQNRLPVKVIVFNNSSLNFVELEMKAAGIVNFGTELDNPDFGAVATALGMFGRRVEHPADLEAALTEAFAHDGPAVVDVVTARQELSIPPAITAEQAKGFSLYAIRTILAGRSDELLDLVTINVARRILN
;
A
#
# COMPACT_ATOMS: atom_id res chain seq x y z
N MET A 1 -0.17 -43.15 -3.42
CA MET A 1 0.92 -42.33 -2.82
C MET A 1 0.82 -40.95 -3.40
N ALA A 2 0.73 -39.94 -2.53
CA ALA A 2 0.68 -38.55 -2.93
C ALA A 2 2.04 -38.06 -3.48
N THR A 3 2.02 -37.14 -4.41
CA THR A 3 3.24 -36.47 -4.90
C THR A 3 3.63 -35.31 -4.01
N VAL A 4 4.84 -34.74 -4.19
CA VAL A 4 5.25 -33.49 -3.53
C VAL A 4 4.24 -32.38 -3.84
N ALA A 5 3.77 -32.26 -5.08
CA ALA A 5 2.77 -31.27 -5.45
C ALA A 5 1.43 -31.47 -4.71
N ASP A 6 0.96 -32.74 -4.60
CA ASP A 6 -0.25 -33.02 -3.83
C ASP A 6 -0.10 -32.64 -2.36
N HIS A 7 1.08 -32.86 -1.77
CA HIS A 7 1.39 -32.44 -0.40
C HIS A 7 1.37 -30.92 -0.26
N VAL A 8 2.00 -30.18 -1.19
CA VAL A 8 1.99 -28.71 -1.20
C VAL A 8 0.55 -28.20 -1.17
N ILE A 9 -0.32 -28.67 -2.07
CA ILE A 9 -1.71 -28.24 -2.12
C ILE A 9 -2.46 -28.61 -0.83
N ALA A 10 -2.25 -29.79 -0.28
CA ALA A 10 -2.89 -30.23 0.96
C ALA A 10 -2.50 -29.34 2.17
N VAL A 11 -1.22 -28.96 2.31
CA VAL A 11 -0.74 -28.09 3.39
C VAL A 11 -1.28 -26.68 3.22
N LEU A 12 -1.25 -26.12 2.00
CA LEU A 12 -1.78 -24.80 1.70
C LEU A 12 -3.27 -24.71 2.02
N LYS A 13 -4.08 -25.66 1.57
CA LYS A 13 -5.52 -25.73 1.88
C LYS A 13 -5.78 -25.76 3.39
N ARG A 14 -5.09 -26.62 4.13
CA ARG A 14 -5.24 -26.73 5.60
C ARG A 14 -4.83 -25.47 6.33
N SER A 15 -3.91 -24.69 5.75
CA SER A 15 -3.48 -23.37 6.25
C SER A 15 -4.42 -22.23 5.83
N GLY A 16 -5.52 -22.53 5.13
CA GLY A 16 -6.53 -21.55 4.74
C GLY A 16 -6.25 -20.84 3.42
N VAL A 17 -5.20 -21.21 2.69
CA VAL A 17 -4.95 -20.71 1.33
C VAL A 17 -5.95 -21.33 0.37
N GLN A 18 -6.49 -20.53 -0.54
CA GLN A 18 -7.53 -20.96 -1.48
C GLN A 18 -7.05 -20.98 -2.93
N ARG A 19 -5.96 -20.28 -3.23
CA ARG A 19 -5.45 -20.10 -4.59
C ARG A 19 -3.96 -19.79 -4.63
N ILE A 20 -3.40 -19.91 -5.83
CA ILE A 20 -2.07 -19.43 -6.19
C ILE A 20 -2.23 -18.48 -7.37
N PHE A 21 -1.58 -17.32 -7.32
CA PHE A 21 -1.47 -16.39 -8.45
C PHE A 21 -0.22 -16.72 -9.26
N GLY A 22 -0.31 -16.74 -10.59
CA GLY A 22 0.87 -17.01 -11.41
C GLY A 22 0.57 -17.17 -12.90
N ILE A 23 1.62 -17.47 -13.65
CA ILE A 23 1.57 -17.86 -15.05
C ILE A 23 2.04 -19.32 -15.13
N PRO A 24 1.28 -20.22 -15.78
CA PRO A 24 1.75 -21.58 -16.01
C PRO A 24 3.04 -21.60 -16.82
N GLY A 25 3.94 -22.49 -16.46
CA GLY A 25 5.18 -22.77 -17.18
C GLY A 25 5.54 -24.24 -17.03
N ASP A 26 6.43 -24.75 -17.85
CA ASP A 26 6.82 -26.17 -17.87
C ASP A 26 7.34 -26.66 -16.52
N SER A 27 8.15 -25.85 -15.85
CA SER A 27 8.68 -26.15 -14.50
C SER A 27 7.61 -26.13 -13.39
N LEU A 28 6.38 -25.64 -13.66
CA LEU A 28 5.23 -25.66 -12.76
C LEU A 28 4.19 -26.72 -13.11
N ASN A 29 4.39 -27.52 -14.20
CA ASN A 29 3.39 -28.46 -14.68
C ASN A 29 2.92 -29.46 -13.60
N GLY A 30 3.83 -29.97 -12.77
CA GLY A 30 3.46 -30.84 -11.66
C GLY A 30 2.55 -30.19 -10.62
N LEU A 31 2.80 -28.91 -10.32
CA LEU A 31 1.99 -28.11 -9.38
C LEU A 31 0.61 -27.78 -9.96
N THR A 32 0.54 -27.31 -11.21
CA THR A 32 -0.73 -26.96 -11.87
C THR A 32 -1.62 -28.19 -12.10
N ASP A 33 -1.02 -29.36 -12.40
CA ASP A 33 -1.78 -30.62 -12.49
C ASP A 33 -2.33 -31.07 -11.14
N ALA A 34 -1.57 -30.90 -10.05
CA ALA A 34 -2.07 -31.19 -8.70
C ALA A 34 -3.25 -30.26 -8.32
N ILE A 35 -3.20 -28.96 -8.67
CA ILE A 35 -4.32 -28.04 -8.50
C ILE A 35 -5.55 -28.51 -9.28
N ARG A 36 -5.38 -28.84 -10.55
CA ARG A 36 -6.46 -29.36 -11.41
C ARG A 36 -7.10 -30.61 -10.81
N ARG A 37 -6.30 -31.57 -10.29
CA ARG A 37 -6.79 -32.80 -9.66
C ARG A 37 -7.49 -32.55 -8.33
N ALA A 38 -7.06 -31.54 -7.56
CA ALA A 38 -7.69 -31.19 -6.30
C ALA A 38 -9.11 -30.65 -6.48
N GLY A 39 -9.41 -29.94 -7.58
CA GLY A 39 -10.76 -29.52 -7.99
C GLY A 39 -11.39 -28.38 -7.16
N ASP A 40 -10.92 -28.20 -5.94
CA ASP A 40 -11.42 -27.21 -4.96
C ASP A 40 -10.33 -26.21 -4.50
N PHE A 41 -9.27 -26.07 -5.29
CA PHE A 41 -8.18 -25.11 -5.08
C PHE A 41 -7.93 -24.30 -6.36
N GLY A 42 -7.77 -22.99 -6.24
CA GLY A 42 -7.72 -22.07 -7.38
C GLY A 42 -6.31 -21.86 -7.94
N TRP A 43 -6.26 -21.64 -9.25
CA TRP A 43 -5.16 -20.99 -9.94
C TRP A 43 -5.70 -19.70 -10.56
N GLU A 44 -5.25 -18.54 -10.08
CA GLU A 44 -5.62 -17.25 -10.64
C GLU A 44 -4.54 -16.83 -11.64
N GLN A 45 -4.84 -17.02 -12.92
CA GLN A 45 -3.92 -16.72 -13.99
C GLN A 45 -3.83 -15.21 -14.20
N VAL A 46 -2.61 -14.68 -14.19
CA VAL A 46 -2.25 -13.30 -14.52
C VAL A 46 -1.52 -13.25 -15.87
N ARG A 47 -1.12 -12.06 -16.31
CA ARG A 47 -0.37 -11.87 -17.57
C ARG A 47 1.11 -11.58 -17.34
N HIS A 48 1.47 -11.26 -16.10
CA HIS A 48 2.84 -10.98 -15.68
C HIS A 48 3.02 -11.42 -14.23
N GLU A 49 4.11 -12.09 -13.88
CA GLU A 49 4.32 -12.63 -12.54
C GLU A 49 4.49 -11.54 -11.49
N GLU A 50 4.92 -10.35 -11.87
CA GLU A 50 4.91 -9.18 -10.98
C GLU A 50 3.51 -8.92 -10.42
N THR A 51 2.49 -9.02 -11.28
CA THR A 51 1.08 -8.95 -10.87
C THR A 51 0.70 -10.07 -9.92
N ALA A 52 1.21 -11.30 -10.12
CA ALA A 52 0.95 -12.40 -9.19
C ALA A 52 1.44 -12.07 -7.77
N ALA A 53 2.62 -11.48 -7.64
CA ALA A 53 3.17 -11.10 -6.34
C ALA A 53 2.40 -9.94 -5.69
N PHE A 54 2.02 -8.90 -6.44
CA PHE A 54 1.14 -7.82 -5.95
C PHE A 54 -0.24 -8.32 -5.55
N ALA A 55 -0.85 -9.20 -6.34
CA ALA A 55 -2.17 -9.78 -6.04
C ALA A 55 -2.12 -10.61 -4.75
N ALA A 56 -1.08 -11.43 -4.58
CA ALA A 56 -0.85 -12.16 -3.34
C ALA A 56 -0.66 -11.22 -2.14
N ALA A 57 0.09 -10.11 -2.30
CA ALA A 57 0.25 -9.11 -1.24
C ALA A 57 -1.08 -8.48 -0.82
N ALA A 58 -1.95 -8.13 -1.78
CA ALA A 58 -3.28 -7.59 -1.50
C ALA A 58 -4.20 -8.61 -0.82
N GLU A 59 -4.20 -9.88 -1.28
CA GLU A 59 -4.94 -10.96 -0.61
C GLU A 59 -4.48 -11.12 0.84
N ALA A 60 -3.16 -11.19 1.08
CA ALA A 60 -2.60 -11.31 2.43
C ALA A 60 -3.01 -10.14 3.33
N ALA A 61 -2.97 -8.90 2.81
CA ALA A 61 -3.37 -7.70 3.55
C ALA A 61 -4.86 -7.69 3.92
N LEU A 62 -5.73 -8.20 3.05
CA LEU A 62 -7.18 -8.23 3.29
C LEU A 62 -7.60 -9.36 4.21
N ARG A 63 -6.98 -10.54 4.09
CA ARG A 63 -7.35 -11.73 4.88
C ARG A 63 -6.62 -11.82 6.22
N GLY A 64 -5.51 -11.08 6.38
CA GLY A 64 -4.65 -11.20 7.56
C GLY A 64 -3.97 -12.57 7.67
N GLY A 65 -3.75 -13.25 6.53
CA GLY A 65 -3.19 -14.60 6.48
C GLY A 65 -2.30 -14.82 5.25
N LEU A 66 -1.73 -16.01 5.15
CA LEU A 66 -0.82 -16.38 4.08
C LEU A 66 -1.51 -16.35 2.71
N ALA A 67 -0.89 -15.69 1.74
CA ALA A 67 -1.23 -15.78 0.31
C ALA A 67 -0.05 -16.31 -0.49
N VAL A 68 -0.31 -16.81 -1.70
CA VAL A 68 0.70 -17.55 -2.47
C VAL A 68 0.75 -17.05 -3.92
N CYS A 69 1.97 -16.83 -4.41
CA CYS A 69 2.26 -16.64 -5.83
C CYS A 69 3.28 -17.66 -6.33
N ALA A 70 3.34 -17.88 -7.64
CA ALA A 70 4.30 -18.78 -8.25
C ALA A 70 4.90 -18.20 -9.52
N GLY A 71 6.18 -18.47 -9.75
CA GLY A 71 6.92 -18.13 -10.95
C GLY A 71 7.60 -19.37 -11.55
N SER A 72 7.57 -19.48 -12.88
CA SER A 72 8.33 -20.48 -13.63
C SER A 72 9.83 -20.16 -13.56
N CYS A 73 10.69 -21.13 -13.86
CA CYS A 73 12.14 -20.94 -13.85
C CYS A 73 12.59 -19.80 -14.77
N GLY A 74 13.72 -19.20 -14.46
CA GLY A 74 14.30 -18.10 -15.22
C GLY A 74 13.44 -16.82 -15.18
N PRO A 75 12.87 -16.38 -16.33
CA PRO A 75 12.14 -15.11 -16.43
C PRO A 75 10.96 -14.99 -15.46
N GLY A 76 10.19 -16.05 -15.24
CA GLY A 76 9.05 -16.01 -14.32
C GLY A 76 9.46 -15.65 -12.89
N ASN A 77 10.58 -16.18 -12.42
CA ASN A 77 11.14 -15.83 -11.12
C ASN A 77 11.65 -14.39 -11.07
N LEU A 78 12.29 -13.90 -12.14
CA LEU A 78 12.78 -12.53 -12.20
C LEU A 78 11.63 -11.51 -12.12
N HIS A 79 10.52 -11.81 -12.78
CA HIS A 79 9.35 -10.93 -12.78
C HIS A 79 8.68 -10.81 -11.40
N LEU A 80 8.74 -11.81 -10.53
CA LEU A 80 8.16 -11.75 -9.19
C LEU A 80 8.79 -10.68 -8.29
N ILE A 81 10.05 -10.30 -8.52
CA ILE A 81 10.91 -9.59 -7.56
C ILE A 81 10.28 -8.27 -7.09
N ASN A 82 9.79 -7.41 -7.98
CA ASN A 82 9.25 -6.11 -7.61
C ASN A 82 8.02 -6.24 -6.70
N GLY A 83 7.08 -7.12 -7.04
CA GLY A 83 5.91 -7.37 -6.21
C GLY A 83 6.25 -8.04 -4.87
N LEU A 84 7.28 -8.89 -4.81
CA LEU A 84 7.75 -9.47 -3.55
C LEU A 84 8.44 -8.42 -2.66
N PHE A 85 9.18 -7.47 -3.23
CA PHE A 85 9.69 -6.32 -2.46
C PHE A 85 8.56 -5.50 -1.85
N ASP A 86 7.47 -5.26 -2.60
CA ASP A 86 6.30 -4.56 -2.07
C ASP A 86 5.66 -5.33 -0.92
N ALA A 87 5.41 -6.63 -1.08
CA ALA A 87 4.87 -7.51 -0.04
C ALA A 87 5.73 -7.49 1.23
N GLN A 88 7.06 -7.63 1.07
CA GLN A 88 8.03 -7.62 2.18
C GLN A 88 8.04 -6.28 2.93
N ARG A 89 8.01 -5.16 2.21
CA ARG A 89 7.98 -3.81 2.80
C ARG A 89 6.61 -3.46 3.37
N SER A 90 5.55 -4.00 2.79
CA SER A 90 4.18 -3.90 3.30
C SER A 90 3.93 -4.81 4.52
N ARG A 91 4.88 -5.71 4.83
CA ARG A 91 4.83 -6.61 5.99
C ARG A 91 3.58 -7.49 5.96
N VAL A 92 3.36 -8.14 4.83
CA VAL A 92 2.26 -9.09 4.65
C VAL A 92 2.82 -10.48 4.36
N PRO A 93 2.19 -11.55 4.89
CA PRO A 93 2.68 -12.92 4.72
C PRO A 93 2.41 -13.44 3.31
N VAL A 94 3.48 -13.58 2.51
CA VAL A 94 3.41 -14.13 1.15
C VAL A 94 4.40 -15.28 1.02
N LEU A 95 3.94 -16.42 0.50
CA LEU A 95 4.78 -17.51 0.05
C LEU A 95 4.94 -17.42 -1.48
N ALA A 96 6.17 -17.32 -1.96
CA ALA A 96 6.49 -17.46 -3.37
C ALA A 96 7.02 -18.87 -3.65
N ILE A 97 6.38 -19.58 -4.58
CA ILE A 97 6.86 -20.86 -5.12
C ILE A 97 7.66 -20.53 -6.38
N ALA A 98 8.96 -20.56 -6.27
CA ALA A 98 9.89 -20.30 -7.35
C ALA A 98 10.30 -21.64 -7.99
N ALA A 99 9.75 -21.97 -9.14
CA ALA A 99 10.18 -23.17 -9.83
C ALA A 99 11.62 -23.03 -10.35
N HIS A 100 12.33 -24.13 -10.50
CA HIS A 100 13.72 -24.14 -10.96
C HIS A 100 13.92 -25.16 -12.07
N ILE A 101 15.04 -25.02 -12.79
CA ILE A 101 15.49 -26.00 -13.78
C ILE A 101 15.77 -27.34 -13.10
N PRO A 102 15.88 -28.47 -13.85
CA PRO A 102 16.23 -29.75 -13.28
C PRO A 102 17.54 -29.70 -12.49
N LEU A 103 17.57 -30.36 -11.33
CA LEU A 103 18.76 -30.36 -10.44
C LEU A 103 20.02 -30.86 -11.12
N ALA A 104 19.89 -31.83 -12.05
CA ALA A 104 21.03 -32.35 -12.79
C ALA A 104 21.72 -31.35 -13.72
N GLU A 105 21.01 -30.26 -14.06
CA GLU A 105 21.47 -29.23 -14.98
C GLU A 105 21.96 -27.95 -14.26
N VAL A 106 21.78 -27.87 -12.94
CA VAL A 106 22.21 -26.68 -12.17
C VAL A 106 23.72 -26.54 -12.21
N GLY A 107 24.20 -25.36 -12.64
CA GLY A 107 25.61 -25.04 -12.79
C GLY A 107 26.19 -25.34 -14.18
N SER A 108 25.36 -25.71 -15.15
CA SER A 108 25.75 -26.00 -16.53
C SER A 108 25.49 -24.85 -17.51
N ASP A 109 24.98 -23.71 -17.06
CA ASP A 109 24.46 -22.62 -17.88
C ASP A 109 23.27 -23.08 -18.76
N TYR A 110 22.44 -23.93 -18.16
CA TYR A 110 21.27 -24.50 -18.81
C TYR A 110 20.24 -23.45 -19.16
N PHE A 111 19.42 -23.72 -20.18
CA PHE A 111 18.32 -22.84 -20.60
C PHE A 111 17.45 -22.40 -19.41
N GLN A 112 17.26 -21.08 -19.26
CA GLN A 112 16.54 -20.44 -18.14
C GLN A 112 17.19 -20.64 -16.76
N GLU A 113 18.44 -21.03 -16.67
CA GLU A 113 19.13 -21.09 -15.39
C GLU A 113 19.24 -19.68 -14.77
N THR A 114 18.90 -19.60 -13.52
CA THR A 114 19.13 -18.44 -12.63
C THR A 114 19.52 -18.99 -11.25
N HIS A 115 19.87 -18.09 -10.34
CA HIS A 115 20.16 -18.47 -8.95
C HIS A 115 19.09 -17.91 -8.00
N PRO A 116 17.92 -18.53 -7.87
CA PRO A 116 16.77 -17.99 -7.12
C PRO A 116 17.10 -17.63 -5.67
N GLN A 117 17.95 -18.43 -4.98
CA GLN A 117 18.35 -18.12 -3.60
C GLN A 117 19.12 -16.79 -3.49
N ASN A 118 19.88 -16.40 -4.53
CA ASN A 118 20.54 -15.09 -4.58
C ASN A 118 19.57 -13.99 -4.99
N LEU A 119 18.69 -14.27 -5.97
CA LEU A 119 17.71 -13.30 -6.49
C LEU A 119 16.72 -12.84 -5.41
N PHE A 120 16.22 -13.76 -4.60
CA PHE A 120 15.17 -13.44 -3.63
C PHE A 120 15.69 -13.09 -2.23
N ARG A 121 17.00 -13.10 -2.02
CA ARG A 121 17.61 -12.87 -0.70
C ARG A 121 17.21 -11.54 -0.06
N GLU A 122 17.11 -10.46 -0.84
CA GLU A 122 16.79 -9.14 -0.30
C GLU A 122 15.30 -8.88 -0.11
N CYS A 123 14.45 -9.60 -0.83
CA CYS A 123 12.99 -9.43 -0.77
C CYS A 123 12.28 -10.50 0.06
N SER A 124 13.03 -11.32 0.82
CA SER A 124 12.44 -12.38 1.63
C SER A 124 13.07 -12.49 3.03
N VAL A 125 12.32 -13.08 3.95
CA VAL A 125 12.80 -13.47 5.30
C VAL A 125 13.31 -14.91 5.31
N TYR A 126 12.93 -15.71 4.32
CA TYR A 126 13.32 -17.10 4.16
C TYR A 126 13.38 -17.47 2.67
N CYS A 127 14.44 -18.12 2.23
CA CYS A 127 14.57 -18.59 0.85
C CYS A 127 15.43 -19.84 0.82
N GLU A 128 14.85 -21.01 0.47
CA GLU A 128 15.55 -22.29 0.43
C GLU A 128 15.20 -23.14 -0.77
N LEU A 129 16.19 -23.92 -1.24
CA LEU A 129 16.06 -24.89 -2.33
C LEU A 129 15.64 -26.25 -1.78
N VAL A 130 14.63 -26.84 -2.40
CA VAL A 130 14.27 -28.24 -2.22
C VAL A 130 15.21 -29.10 -3.07
N SER A 131 16.22 -29.68 -2.44
CA SER A 131 17.23 -30.50 -3.14
C SER A 131 16.81 -31.98 -3.30
N THR A 132 15.90 -32.46 -2.45
CA THR A 132 15.32 -33.81 -2.55
C THR A 132 13.83 -33.78 -2.21
N PRO A 133 13.03 -34.72 -2.74
CA PRO A 133 11.60 -34.78 -2.44
C PRO A 133 11.30 -34.86 -0.93
N GLU A 134 12.13 -35.59 -0.16
CA GLU A 134 11.94 -35.79 1.29
C GLU A 134 12.10 -34.49 2.10
N GLN A 135 12.83 -33.51 1.56
CA GLN A 135 12.99 -32.19 2.19
C GLN A 135 11.77 -31.28 2.01
N ALA A 136 10.99 -31.50 0.95
CA ALA A 136 9.92 -30.59 0.55
C ALA A 136 8.92 -30.27 1.68
N PRO A 137 8.39 -31.26 2.44
CA PRO A 137 7.44 -30.98 3.51
C PRO A 137 8.00 -30.04 4.59
N ARG A 138 9.25 -30.29 5.00
CA ARG A 138 9.90 -29.48 6.06
C ARG A 138 10.21 -28.07 5.58
N ILE A 139 10.80 -27.92 4.38
CA ILE A 139 11.14 -26.61 3.82
C ILE A 139 9.88 -25.77 3.62
N LEU A 140 8.80 -26.38 3.10
CA LEU A 140 7.51 -25.69 2.94
C LEU A 140 6.95 -25.22 4.28
N GLU A 141 6.94 -26.07 5.31
CA GLU A 141 6.44 -25.69 6.64
C GLU A 141 7.26 -24.54 7.24
N LEU A 142 8.60 -24.60 7.17
CA LEU A 142 9.49 -23.55 7.67
C LEU A 142 9.28 -22.23 6.91
N ALA A 143 9.16 -22.27 5.59
CA ALA A 143 8.89 -21.10 4.78
C ALA A 143 7.55 -20.45 5.14
N MET A 144 6.49 -21.23 5.25
CA MET A 144 5.16 -20.74 5.63
C MET A 144 5.16 -20.13 7.03
N ARG A 145 5.85 -20.78 8.01
CA ARG A 145 6.00 -20.21 9.36
C ARG A 145 6.76 -18.90 9.34
N ALA A 146 7.90 -18.84 8.64
CA ALA A 146 8.67 -17.61 8.53
C ALA A 146 7.83 -16.46 7.93
N ALA A 147 7.07 -16.73 6.86
CA ALA A 147 6.19 -15.72 6.26
C ALA A 147 5.14 -15.21 7.25
N VAL A 148 4.48 -16.10 7.99
CA VAL A 148 3.39 -15.77 8.90
C VAL A 148 3.89 -15.09 10.17
N GLU A 149 4.94 -15.60 10.82
CA GLU A 149 5.43 -15.10 12.10
C GLU A 149 6.19 -13.78 11.96
N GLU A 150 6.96 -13.62 10.86
CA GLU A 150 7.69 -12.39 10.61
C GLU A 150 6.87 -11.36 9.83
N ASN A 151 5.67 -11.72 9.37
CA ASN A 151 4.87 -10.88 8.46
C ASN A 151 5.74 -10.39 7.30
N GLY A 152 6.12 -11.32 6.43
CA GLY A 152 7.05 -11.07 5.33
C GLY A 152 6.92 -12.11 4.23
N VAL A 153 7.85 -12.05 3.29
CA VAL A 153 7.91 -12.96 2.14
C VAL A 153 8.80 -14.15 2.46
N ALA A 154 8.31 -15.36 2.20
CA ALA A 154 9.16 -16.55 2.15
C ALA A 154 9.16 -17.15 0.73
N VAL A 155 10.28 -17.72 0.33
CA VAL A 155 10.45 -18.31 -1.00
C VAL A 155 10.86 -19.78 -0.85
N VAL A 156 10.14 -20.66 -1.54
CA VAL A 156 10.53 -22.06 -1.70
C VAL A 156 10.94 -22.28 -3.15
N VAL A 157 12.19 -22.60 -3.37
CA VAL A 157 12.73 -22.91 -4.70
C VAL A 157 12.56 -24.39 -4.96
N VAL A 158 11.80 -24.76 -6.02
CA VAL A 158 11.45 -26.16 -6.30
C VAL A 158 11.81 -26.51 -7.73
N PRO A 159 12.79 -27.39 -7.97
CA PRO A 159 13.05 -27.96 -9.29
C PRO A 159 11.79 -28.64 -9.83
N GLY A 160 11.49 -28.43 -11.12
CA GLY A 160 10.23 -28.83 -11.72
C GLY A 160 9.92 -30.33 -11.60
N GLU A 161 10.95 -31.17 -11.71
CA GLU A 161 10.82 -32.65 -11.56
C GLU A 161 10.42 -33.06 -10.14
N ILE A 162 10.82 -32.31 -9.11
CA ILE A 162 10.53 -32.62 -7.70
C ILE A 162 9.01 -32.70 -7.46
N PHE A 163 8.21 -31.83 -8.11
CA PHE A 163 6.75 -31.82 -7.94
C PHE A 163 6.10 -33.17 -8.22
N GLY A 164 6.63 -33.96 -9.18
CA GLY A 164 6.10 -35.25 -9.57
C GLY A 164 6.55 -36.44 -8.70
N HIS A 165 7.57 -36.23 -7.86
CA HIS A 165 8.08 -37.31 -7.01
C HIS A 165 7.08 -37.73 -5.93
N ARG A 166 7.00 -39.02 -5.66
CA ARG A 166 6.14 -39.59 -4.62
C ARG A 166 6.74 -39.37 -3.24
N LEU A 167 5.89 -39.01 -2.29
CA LEU A 167 6.24 -38.88 -0.88
C LEU A 167 5.72 -40.09 -0.08
N ASP A 168 6.50 -40.48 0.92
CA ASP A 168 6.02 -41.35 1.99
C ASP A 168 5.20 -40.48 2.98
N GLU A 169 3.88 -40.66 2.98
CA GLU A 169 2.94 -39.89 3.80
C GLU A 169 3.14 -40.09 5.31
N THR A 170 3.90 -41.11 5.74
CA THR A 170 4.10 -41.39 7.15
C THR A 170 5.10 -40.46 7.82
N ALA A 171 6.02 -39.87 7.06
CA ALA A 171 7.12 -39.08 7.63
C ALA A 171 6.70 -37.63 8.01
N TRP A 172 5.86 -36.95 7.22
CA TRP A 172 5.44 -35.56 7.40
C TRP A 172 3.98 -35.40 6.97
N GLY A 173 3.04 -35.57 7.88
CA GLY A 173 1.63 -35.29 7.58
C GLY A 173 1.45 -33.79 7.21
N ALA A 174 0.48 -33.50 6.32
CA ALA A 174 0.14 -32.12 5.97
C ALA A 174 -0.42 -31.37 7.21
N ARG A 175 0.41 -30.57 7.87
CA ARG A 175 0.05 -29.81 9.08
C ARG A 175 -0.28 -28.38 8.71
N PRO A 176 -1.34 -27.78 9.28
CA PRO A 176 -1.65 -26.38 9.04
C PRO A 176 -0.62 -25.46 9.73
N VAL A 177 -0.22 -24.41 9.01
CA VAL A 177 0.51 -23.28 9.58
C VAL A 177 -0.49 -22.14 9.81
N ARG A 178 -0.62 -21.71 11.03
CA ARG A 178 -1.54 -20.63 11.45
C ARG A 178 -0.79 -19.67 12.35
N PRO A 179 -1.14 -18.35 12.28
CA PRO A 179 -0.62 -17.40 13.26
C PRO A 179 -0.96 -17.84 14.69
N THR A 180 -0.02 -17.71 15.59
CA THR A 180 -0.26 -17.90 17.02
C THR A 180 -0.38 -16.53 17.69
N GLY A 181 -1.47 -16.31 18.43
CA GLY A 181 -1.62 -15.10 19.22
C GLY A 181 -0.58 -15.08 20.35
N SER A 182 0.08 -13.96 20.54
CA SER A 182 0.99 -13.73 21.67
C SER A 182 0.74 -12.36 22.28
N VAL A 183 0.90 -12.23 23.59
CA VAL A 183 0.92 -10.95 24.28
C VAL A 183 2.35 -10.43 24.26
N CYS A 184 2.56 -9.26 23.70
CA CYS A 184 3.86 -8.63 23.65
C CYS A 184 3.76 -7.20 24.18
N ARG A 185 4.24 -6.98 25.41
CA ARG A 185 4.25 -5.67 26.08
C ARG A 185 5.60 -5.36 26.68
N PRO A 186 5.96 -4.07 26.87
CA PRO A 186 7.15 -3.66 27.61
C PRO A 186 7.13 -4.13 29.05
N ASP A 187 8.29 -4.12 29.68
CA ASP A 187 8.41 -4.36 31.13
C ASP A 187 7.82 -3.20 31.94
N GLU A 188 7.63 -3.44 33.22
CA GLU A 188 7.05 -2.47 34.19
C GLU A 188 7.91 -1.19 34.31
N GLN A 189 9.22 -1.30 34.16
CA GLN A 189 10.13 -0.14 34.26
C GLN A 189 9.93 0.79 33.06
N GLY A 190 9.87 0.23 31.85
CA GLY A 190 9.60 0.99 30.63
C GLY A 190 8.22 1.65 30.65
N LEU A 191 7.18 0.93 31.10
CA LEU A 191 5.84 1.49 31.22
C LEU A 191 5.78 2.65 32.23
N ARG A 192 6.44 2.53 33.41
CA ARG A 192 6.51 3.61 34.40
C ARG A 192 7.30 4.82 33.89
N ALA A 193 8.38 4.59 33.16
CA ALA A 193 9.15 5.68 32.53
C ALA A 193 8.30 6.45 31.51
N ALA A 194 7.58 5.73 30.64
CA ALA A 194 6.65 6.35 29.69
C ALA A 194 5.55 7.15 30.39
N ALA A 195 4.93 6.56 31.42
CA ALA A 195 3.90 7.23 32.20
C ALA A 195 4.42 8.52 32.85
N ALA A 196 5.62 8.50 33.42
CA ALA A 196 6.24 9.69 34.03
C ALA A 196 6.44 10.81 33.00
N MET A 197 6.96 10.49 31.80
CA MET A 197 7.13 11.46 30.71
C MET A 197 5.78 12.02 30.24
N LEU A 198 4.79 11.18 30.00
CA LEU A 198 3.47 11.60 29.55
C LEU A 198 2.71 12.40 30.61
N ASN A 199 2.79 12.02 31.88
CA ASN A 199 2.12 12.74 32.95
C ASN A 199 2.72 14.14 33.17
N SER A 200 4.02 14.34 32.96
CA SER A 200 4.71 15.63 33.13
C SER A 200 4.56 16.58 31.95
N ALA A 201 4.36 16.07 30.74
CA ALA A 201 4.28 16.88 29.51
C ALA A 201 3.01 17.76 29.49
N ALA A 202 3.10 18.98 28.97
CA ALA A 202 1.93 19.85 28.75
C ALA A 202 1.23 19.52 27.42
N ASN A 203 2.00 19.45 26.32
CA ASN A 203 1.48 19.19 24.98
C ASN A 203 1.95 17.83 24.47
N ILE A 204 1.03 16.91 24.32
CA ILE A 204 1.30 15.57 23.79
C ILE A 204 0.65 15.44 22.43
N THR A 205 1.36 14.86 21.47
CA THR A 205 0.81 14.48 20.15
C THR A 205 1.06 12.99 19.91
N ILE A 206 0.04 12.28 19.44
CA ILE A 206 0.15 10.88 19.04
C ILE A 206 0.40 10.81 17.54
N LEU A 207 1.42 10.06 17.11
CA LEU A 207 1.66 9.71 15.71
C LEU A 207 1.36 8.22 15.50
N ALA A 208 0.23 7.95 14.85
CA ALA A 208 -0.27 6.60 14.62
C ALA A 208 0.14 6.05 13.25
N GLY A 209 0.71 4.84 13.22
CA GLY A 209 1.01 4.12 11.98
C GLY A 209 0.18 2.86 11.81
N ALA A 210 0.59 1.95 10.91
CA ALA A 210 -0.12 0.70 10.65
C ALA A 210 -0.20 -0.25 11.86
N GLY A 211 0.71 -0.10 12.84
CA GLY A 211 0.70 -0.92 14.04
C GLY A 211 -0.44 -0.64 15.02
N VAL A 212 -1.30 0.38 14.75
CA VAL A 212 -2.54 0.60 15.50
C VAL A 212 -3.69 -0.28 15.02
N ALA A 213 -3.47 -1.12 13.99
CA ALA A 213 -4.45 -2.10 13.54
C ALA A 213 -4.93 -2.97 14.72
N GLY A 214 -6.25 -3.02 14.93
CA GLY A 214 -6.86 -3.74 16.05
C GLY A 214 -6.72 -3.08 17.44
N ALA A 215 -6.20 -1.83 17.49
CA ALA A 215 -6.03 -1.07 18.75
C ALA A 215 -6.81 0.27 18.73
N HIS A 216 -7.78 0.42 17.85
CA HIS A 216 -8.52 1.68 17.68
C HIS A 216 -9.08 2.22 19.01
N ASP A 217 -9.88 1.43 19.72
CA ASP A 217 -10.55 1.87 20.95
C ASP A 217 -9.55 2.22 22.05
N GLN A 218 -8.48 1.43 22.18
CA GLN A 218 -7.41 1.71 23.17
C GLN A 218 -6.70 3.04 22.85
N VAL A 219 -6.46 3.34 21.56
CA VAL A 219 -5.81 4.59 21.15
C VAL A 219 -6.76 5.78 21.33
N MET A 220 -8.07 5.61 21.08
CA MET A 220 -9.06 6.65 21.38
C MET A 220 -9.11 6.99 22.87
N GLU A 221 -9.16 5.98 23.73
CA GLU A 221 -9.15 6.16 25.19
C GLU A 221 -7.84 6.80 25.66
N LEU A 222 -6.70 6.38 25.11
CA LEU A 222 -5.39 6.98 25.40
C LEU A 222 -5.38 8.47 25.02
N ALA A 223 -5.88 8.83 23.86
CA ALA A 223 -5.98 10.22 23.40
C ALA A 223 -6.91 11.05 24.30
N HIS A 224 -7.98 10.44 24.81
CA HIS A 224 -8.87 11.07 25.78
C HIS A 224 -8.16 11.42 27.08
N ILE A 225 -7.49 10.43 27.69
CA ILE A 225 -6.72 10.58 28.94
C ILE A 225 -5.65 11.65 28.81
N LEU A 226 -4.91 11.63 27.70
CA LEU A 226 -3.80 12.54 27.44
C LEU A 226 -4.22 13.91 26.86
N ALA A 227 -5.51 14.11 26.53
CA ALA A 227 -6.00 15.28 25.79
C ALA A 227 -5.15 15.56 24.52
N ALA A 228 -4.73 14.49 23.82
CA ALA A 228 -3.75 14.55 22.74
C ALA A 228 -4.41 14.49 21.36
N PRO A 229 -4.04 15.37 20.41
CA PRO A 229 -4.39 15.19 19.01
C PRO A 229 -3.72 13.93 18.44
N ILE A 230 -4.42 13.25 17.53
CA ILE A 230 -3.90 12.12 16.78
C ILE A 230 -3.56 12.57 15.37
N VAL A 231 -2.29 12.40 15.01
CA VAL A 231 -1.78 12.51 13.64
C VAL A 231 -1.51 11.11 13.14
N HIS A 232 -1.79 10.84 11.87
CA HIS A 232 -1.49 9.52 11.32
C HIS A 232 -0.54 9.57 10.12
N ALA A 233 0.22 8.49 9.92
CA ALA A 233 0.89 8.19 8.67
C ALA A 233 -0.14 7.62 7.67
N LEU A 234 0.20 7.58 6.36
CA LEU A 234 -0.72 7.07 5.34
C LEU A 234 -1.21 5.65 5.64
N ARG A 235 -0.32 4.75 6.06
CA ARG A 235 -0.69 3.37 6.43
C ARG A 235 -1.47 3.26 7.74
N GLY A 236 -1.50 4.30 8.55
CA GLY A 236 -2.34 4.37 9.75
C GLY A 236 -3.77 4.79 9.46
N LYS A 237 -3.99 5.48 8.31
CA LYS A 237 -5.27 6.09 7.94
C LYS A 237 -6.46 5.14 8.06
N GLU A 238 -6.40 3.96 7.49
CA GLU A 238 -7.52 3.01 7.48
C GLU A 238 -7.92 2.48 8.87
N TYR A 239 -7.01 2.58 9.85
CA TYR A 239 -7.21 2.04 11.20
C TYR A 239 -7.57 3.08 12.24
N ILE A 240 -7.33 4.40 11.97
CA ILE A 240 -7.43 5.42 13.01
C ILE A 240 -8.21 6.68 12.59
N GLU A 241 -8.54 6.87 11.30
CA GLU A 241 -9.24 8.09 10.85
C GLU A 241 -10.73 8.09 11.24
N TYR A 242 -11.38 6.93 11.20
CA TYR A 242 -12.82 6.80 11.46
C TYR A 242 -13.14 6.93 12.96
N ASP A 243 -14.34 7.43 13.27
CA ASP A 243 -14.86 7.57 14.64
C ASP A 243 -13.85 8.17 15.62
N ASN A 244 -13.03 9.12 15.12
CA ASN A 244 -11.91 9.71 15.82
C ASN A 244 -12.10 11.22 16.09
N PRO A 245 -12.57 11.61 17.30
CA PRO A 245 -12.74 13.01 17.66
C PRO A 245 -11.43 13.76 17.91
N TYR A 246 -10.29 13.07 17.91
CA TYR A 246 -8.94 13.61 18.14
C TYR A 246 -8.14 13.73 16.84
N ASP A 247 -8.71 13.34 15.68
CA ASP A 247 -8.03 13.37 14.41
C ASP A 247 -7.68 14.79 13.98
N VAL A 248 -6.42 15.00 13.65
CA VAL A 248 -5.91 16.26 13.09
C VAL A 248 -5.24 16.07 11.74
N GLY A 249 -5.51 14.92 11.12
CA GLY A 249 -5.09 14.55 9.79
C GLY A 249 -3.71 13.93 9.73
N MET A 250 -3.20 13.83 8.53
CA MET A 250 -1.99 13.10 8.18
C MET A 250 -0.76 14.02 8.17
N THR A 251 0.41 13.46 8.50
CA THR A 251 1.71 14.11 8.29
C THR A 251 2.47 13.51 7.12
N GLY A 252 3.58 14.13 6.73
CA GLY A 252 4.48 13.69 5.66
C GLY A 252 4.24 14.42 4.34
N LEU A 253 4.86 13.94 3.28
CA LEU A 253 4.82 14.57 1.94
C LEU A 253 3.39 14.75 1.41
N LEU A 254 2.50 13.81 1.72
CA LEU A 254 1.09 13.81 1.30
C LEU A 254 0.17 14.46 2.33
N GLY A 255 0.72 14.82 3.49
CA GLY A 255 -0.02 15.22 4.69
C GLY A 255 -0.61 16.62 4.65
N PHE A 256 -1.13 16.99 5.81
CA PHE A 256 -1.81 18.26 6.05
C PHE A 256 -0.97 19.19 6.93
N ALA A 257 -1.10 20.48 6.75
CA ALA A 257 -0.44 21.48 7.60
C ALA A 257 -0.82 21.31 9.08
N SER A 258 -2.04 20.87 9.38
CA SER A 258 -2.52 20.63 10.74
C SER A 258 -1.78 19.50 11.46
N GLY A 259 -1.61 18.32 10.81
CA GLY A 259 -0.85 17.21 11.38
C GLY A 259 0.63 17.56 11.59
N TYR A 260 1.25 18.21 10.62
CA TYR A 260 2.62 18.69 10.74
C TYR A 260 2.79 19.64 11.93
N LYS A 261 1.90 20.65 12.05
CA LYS A 261 1.97 21.63 13.13
C LYS A 261 1.74 21.02 14.50
N ALA A 262 0.79 20.09 14.64
CA ALA A 262 0.54 19.38 15.90
C ALA A 262 1.77 18.61 16.39
N ILE A 263 2.53 17.97 15.46
CA ILE A 263 3.80 17.32 15.80
C ILE A 263 4.87 18.32 16.24
N ARG A 264 4.99 19.45 15.54
CA ARG A 264 6.02 20.46 15.83
C ARG A 264 5.80 21.20 17.15
N GLU A 265 4.57 21.32 17.62
CA GLU A 265 4.18 22.00 18.85
C GLU A 265 4.11 21.06 20.07
N ALA A 266 4.41 19.78 19.90
CA ALA A 266 4.41 18.82 21.01
C ALA A 266 5.64 18.97 21.92
N ASP A 267 5.46 18.77 23.22
CA ASP A 267 6.54 18.55 24.20
C ASP A 267 6.94 17.07 24.22
N VAL A 268 5.95 16.18 24.02
CA VAL A 268 6.16 14.74 23.87
C VAL A 268 5.44 14.26 22.61
N LEU A 269 6.18 13.59 21.73
CA LEU A 269 5.64 12.83 20.60
C LEU A 269 5.57 11.35 20.96
N LEU A 270 4.35 10.81 21.01
CA LEU A 270 4.11 9.37 21.22
C LEU A 270 3.88 8.69 19.88
N MET A 271 4.84 7.91 19.44
CA MET A 271 4.79 7.16 18.18
C MET A 271 4.22 5.75 18.44
N LEU A 272 3.10 5.42 17.80
CA LEU A 272 2.41 4.15 17.96
C LEU A 272 2.46 3.33 16.68
N GLY A 273 3.28 2.27 16.67
CA GLY A 273 3.36 1.31 15.57
C GLY A 273 3.71 1.95 14.22
N THR A 274 4.62 2.90 14.22
CA THR A 274 5.06 3.62 13.02
C THR A 274 6.58 3.65 12.89
N ASP A 275 7.04 3.42 11.67
CA ASP A 275 8.43 3.59 11.20
C ASP A 275 8.45 4.71 10.14
N PHE A 276 7.86 5.85 10.46
CA PHE A 276 7.65 6.98 9.55
C PHE A 276 8.99 7.52 9.02
N PRO A 277 9.23 7.52 7.69
CA PRO A 277 10.59 7.64 7.16
C PRO A 277 11.14 9.06 7.02
N TYR A 278 10.29 10.10 7.09
CA TYR A 278 10.67 11.46 6.70
C TYR A 278 11.12 12.30 7.88
N GLN A 279 12.44 12.41 8.07
CA GLN A 279 13.06 13.09 9.22
C GLN A 279 12.63 14.56 9.37
N GLN A 280 12.43 15.28 8.27
CA GLN A 280 12.05 16.71 8.29
C GLN A 280 10.67 17.00 8.88
N PHE A 281 9.86 15.98 9.14
CA PHE A 281 8.53 16.12 9.75
C PHE A 281 8.52 15.80 11.25
N TYR A 282 9.64 15.34 11.81
CA TYR A 282 9.75 15.13 13.25
C TYR A 282 9.96 16.46 14.00
N PRO A 283 9.62 16.55 15.29
CA PRO A 283 9.83 17.74 16.09
C PRO A 283 11.32 17.94 16.43
N ASP A 284 11.77 19.20 16.53
CA ASP A 284 13.17 19.49 16.84
C ASP A 284 13.51 19.36 18.32
N ARG A 285 12.52 19.51 19.22
CA ARG A 285 12.74 19.66 20.67
C ARG A 285 11.89 18.76 21.56
N ALA A 286 10.91 18.07 21.00
CA ALA A 286 10.05 17.18 21.77
C ALA A 286 10.82 15.93 22.20
N GLN A 287 10.49 15.40 23.36
CA GLN A 287 10.86 14.06 23.76
C GLN A 287 10.05 13.06 22.91
N ILE A 288 10.67 11.95 22.51
CA ILE A 288 10.03 10.94 21.67
C ILE A 288 9.95 9.60 22.37
N ILE A 289 8.72 9.11 22.54
CA ILE A 289 8.42 7.75 22.97
C ILE A 289 7.98 6.96 21.74
N GLN A 290 8.63 5.83 21.46
CA GLN A 290 8.26 4.96 20.34
C GLN A 290 7.84 3.58 20.81
N VAL A 291 6.63 3.15 20.40
CA VAL A 291 6.12 1.79 20.58
C VAL A 291 6.18 1.06 19.25
N ASP A 292 6.89 -0.05 19.19
CA ASP A 292 6.95 -0.91 17.98
C ASP A 292 7.12 -2.37 18.41
N ILE A 293 6.51 -3.30 17.63
CA ILE A 293 6.65 -4.74 17.87
C ILE A 293 8.03 -5.28 17.43
N ARG A 294 8.79 -4.51 16.67
CA ARG A 294 10.12 -4.87 16.19
C ARG A 294 11.18 -3.97 16.78
N GLY A 295 12.03 -4.53 17.66
CA GLY A 295 13.11 -3.76 18.31
C GLY A 295 14.03 -3.03 17.33
N ARG A 296 14.28 -3.58 16.15
CA ARG A 296 15.10 -2.95 15.09
C ARG A 296 14.51 -1.66 14.50
N ASN A 297 13.23 -1.35 14.76
CA ASN A 297 12.58 -0.11 14.33
C ASN A 297 12.72 1.02 15.36
N LEU A 298 13.00 0.69 16.62
CA LEU A 298 13.14 1.68 17.67
C LEU A 298 14.36 2.57 17.41
N GLY A 299 14.15 3.88 17.37
CA GLY A 299 15.20 4.87 17.09
C GLY A 299 15.74 4.89 15.65
N ARG A 300 15.18 4.09 14.74
CA ARG A 300 15.72 3.92 13.38
C ARG A 300 15.61 5.18 12.52
N ARG A 301 14.58 6.00 12.74
CA ARG A 301 14.28 7.17 11.89
C ARG A 301 14.63 8.49 12.53
N THR A 302 14.56 8.55 13.83
CA THR A 302 14.86 9.72 14.64
C THR A 302 15.40 9.27 15.99
N PRO A 303 16.28 10.02 16.66
CA PRO A 303 16.62 9.76 18.05
C PRO A 303 15.35 9.69 18.90
N ILE A 304 15.30 8.75 19.82
CA ILE A 304 14.18 8.57 20.75
C ILE A 304 14.67 8.63 22.20
N ASP A 305 13.84 9.16 23.09
CA ASP A 305 14.15 9.19 24.53
C ASP A 305 13.77 7.88 25.19
N LEU A 306 12.71 7.21 24.69
CA LEU A 306 12.25 5.94 25.23
C LEU A 306 11.71 5.03 24.11
N GLY A 307 12.27 3.82 24.01
CA GLY A 307 11.79 2.75 23.14
C GLY A 307 11.03 1.68 23.91
N LEU A 308 9.84 1.35 23.49
CA LEU A 308 8.97 0.35 24.07
C LEU A 308 8.70 -0.79 23.09
N LEU A 309 9.23 -1.98 23.38
CA LEU A 309 9.00 -3.17 22.54
C LEU A 309 7.67 -3.82 22.91
N GLY A 310 6.70 -3.78 22.00
CA GLY A 310 5.38 -4.37 22.23
C GLY A 310 4.40 -4.08 21.11
N THR A 311 3.25 -4.77 21.12
CA THR A 311 2.12 -4.38 20.30
C THR A 311 1.53 -3.06 20.83
N VAL A 312 0.87 -2.29 19.96
CA VAL A 312 0.20 -1.06 20.40
C VAL A 312 -0.92 -1.39 21.39
N ALA A 313 -1.73 -2.40 21.09
CA ALA A 313 -2.87 -2.79 21.93
C ALA A 313 -2.41 -3.19 23.34
N ASP A 314 -1.45 -4.11 23.47
CA ASP A 314 -0.98 -4.62 24.76
C ASP A 314 -0.24 -3.52 25.56
N THR A 315 0.56 -2.70 24.86
CA THR A 315 1.32 -1.61 25.48
C THR A 315 0.40 -0.52 26.00
N VAL A 316 -0.56 -0.06 25.20
CA VAL A 316 -1.52 0.98 25.60
C VAL A 316 -2.39 0.49 26.75
N THR A 317 -2.91 -0.74 26.69
CA THR A 317 -3.70 -1.34 27.77
C THR A 317 -2.91 -1.38 29.10
N ALA A 318 -1.62 -1.72 29.06
CA ALA A 318 -0.78 -1.76 30.25
C ALA A 318 -0.38 -0.36 30.75
N LEU A 319 -0.30 0.62 29.84
CA LEU A 319 0.10 2.00 30.17
C LEU A 319 -1.05 2.82 30.79
N GLN A 320 -2.28 2.65 30.30
CA GLN A 320 -3.46 3.43 30.72
C GLN A 320 -3.64 3.56 32.24
N PRO A 321 -3.53 2.48 33.07
CA PRO A 321 -3.69 2.59 34.51
C PRO A 321 -2.64 3.45 35.22
N LEU A 322 -1.53 3.76 34.55
CA LEU A 322 -0.43 4.56 35.08
C LEU A 322 -0.53 6.04 34.73
N LEU A 323 -1.51 6.40 33.92
CA LEU A 323 -1.69 7.76 33.37
C LEU A 323 -2.67 8.57 34.22
N ALA A 324 -2.39 9.85 34.36
CA ALA A 324 -3.29 10.82 34.94
C ALA A 324 -4.07 11.55 33.83
N ASN A 325 -5.37 11.76 34.04
CA ASN A 325 -6.19 12.54 33.13
C ASN A 325 -5.69 13.98 33.02
N LYS A 326 -5.48 14.45 31.79
CA LYS A 326 -5.11 15.83 31.48
C LYS A 326 -6.35 16.73 31.48
N ASN A 327 -6.34 17.78 32.27
CA ASN A 327 -7.42 18.79 32.32
C ASN A 327 -7.25 19.87 31.25
N ASP A 328 -5.99 20.24 30.92
CA ASP A 328 -5.71 21.21 29.85
C ASP A 328 -5.85 20.54 28.48
N ARG A 329 -6.82 21.00 27.71
CA ARG A 329 -7.13 20.53 26.35
C ARG A 329 -6.72 21.56 25.28
N SER A 330 -6.03 22.63 25.67
CA SER A 330 -5.75 23.76 24.77
C SER A 330 -4.95 23.37 23.52
N HIS A 331 -3.98 22.44 23.63
CA HIS A 331 -3.21 21.92 22.50
C HIS A 331 -4.11 21.14 21.53
N LEU A 332 -4.93 20.25 22.04
CA LEU A 332 -5.90 19.47 21.26
C LEU A 332 -6.90 20.39 20.53
N GLU A 333 -7.49 21.35 21.23
CA GLU A 333 -8.49 22.25 20.67
C GLU A 333 -7.92 23.15 19.56
N ARG A 334 -6.70 23.68 19.75
CA ARG A 334 -5.99 24.44 18.71
C ARG A 334 -5.72 23.57 17.48
N SER A 335 -5.27 22.35 17.68
CA SER A 335 -4.96 21.40 16.60
C SER A 335 -6.22 21.01 15.83
N LEU A 336 -7.33 20.70 16.51
CA LEU A 336 -8.62 20.41 15.89
C LEU A 336 -9.19 21.61 15.14
N LYS A 337 -9.07 22.84 15.67
CA LYS A 337 -9.47 24.06 14.98
C LYS A 337 -8.68 24.25 13.69
N HIS A 338 -7.37 24.00 13.73
CA HIS A 338 -6.50 24.07 12.56
C HIS A 338 -6.89 23.01 11.51
N TYR A 339 -7.15 21.78 11.95
CA TYR A 339 -7.59 20.69 11.06
C TYR A 339 -8.90 21.00 10.36
N ARG A 340 -9.92 21.46 11.09
CA ARG A 340 -11.19 21.88 10.49
C ARG A 340 -11.01 22.94 9.39
N LYS A 341 -10.16 23.94 9.63
CA LYS A 341 -9.84 24.96 8.62
C LYS A 341 -9.12 24.36 7.40
N THR A 342 -8.16 23.46 7.65
CA THR A 342 -7.42 22.78 6.58
C THR A 342 -8.36 21.90 5.75
N ARG A 343 -9.25 21.13 6.40
CA ARG A 343 -10.22 20.28 5.72
C ARG A 343 -11.21 21.09 4.86
N GLN A 344 -11.76 22.19 5.39
CA GLN A 344 -12.63 23.07 4.62
C GLN A 344 -11.99 23.59 3.34
N ARG A 345 -10.70 23.94 3.40
CA ARG A 345 -9.96 24.38 2.21
C ARG A 345 -9.78 23.27 1.18
N LEU A 346 -9.44 22.06 1.62
CA LEU A 346 -9.31 20.91 0.73
C LEU A 346 -10.65 20.55 0.10
N ASP A 347 -11.73 20.56 0.87
CA ASP A 347 -13.09 20.26 0.38
C ASP A 347 -13.56 21.29 -0.65
N SER A 348 -13.20 22.58 -0.48
CA SER A 348 -13.51 23.60 -1.46
C SER A 348 -12.82 23.38 -2.81
N LEU A 349 -11.64 22.77 -2.83
CA LEU A 349 -10.96 22.40 -4.09
C LEU A 349 -11.67 21.26 -4.83
N ALA A 350 -12.36 20.39 -4.12
CA ALA A 350 -13.09 19.25 -4.67
C ALA A 350 -14.55 19.55 -5.04
N SER A 351 -15.14 20.65 -4.52
CA SER A 351 -16.59 20.91 -4.61
C SER A 351 -17.03 21.87 -5.72
N ASN A 352 -16.14 22.71 -6.25
CA ASN A 352 -16.51 23.88 -7.08
C ASN A 352 -16.17 23.74 -8.58
N ASP A 353 -16.03 22.54 -9.11
CA ASP A 353 -15.41 22.38 -10.44
C ASP A 353 -16.30 21.80 -11.53
N ARG A 354 -17.64 21.96 -11.43
CA ARG A 354 -18.56 21.42 -12.46
C ARG A 354 -18.35 22.00 -13.88
N ASP A 355 -17.70 23.15 -14.00
CA ASP A 355 -17.52 23.87 -15.27
C ASP A 355 -16.06 24.04 -15.68
N ARG A 356 -15.11 23.49 -14.93
CA ARG A 356 -13.69 23.70 -15.19
C ARG A 356 -13.02 22.52 -15.89
N THR A 357 -12.52 22.75 -17.09
CA THR A 357 -11.68 21.82 -17.86
C THR A 357 -10.23 22.30 -17.88
N PRO A 358 -9.24 21.38 -17.81
CA PRO A 358 -9.35 19.96 -17.50
C PRO A 358 -9.80 19.70 -16.06
N ILE A 359 -10.33 18.47 -15.81
CA ILE A 359 -10.93 18.09 -14.53
C ILE A 359 -9.88 18.08 -13.40
N ARG A 360 -10.24 18.61 -12.25
CA ARG A 360 -9.38 18.52 -11.07
C ARG A 360 -9.34 17.09 -10.53
N PRO A 361 -8.15 16.54 -10.26
CA PRO A 361 -8.04 15.20 -9.69
C PRO A 361 -8.65 15.10 -8.28
N GLU A 362 -8.67 16.19 -7.49
CA GLU A 362 -9.41 16.28 -6.22
C GLU A 362 -10.89 15.96 -6.37
N TYR A 363 -11.52 16.51 -7.41
CA TYR A 363 -12.93 16.27 -7.69
C TYR A 363 -13.17 14.80 -8.08
N VAL A 364 -12.29 14.21 -8.90
CA VAL A 364 -12.36 12.79 -9.26
C VAL A 364 -12.35 11.90 -8.02
N ALA A 365 -11.38 12.11 -7.12
CA ALA A 365 -11.26 11.31 -5.90
C ALA A 365 -12.44 11.52 -4.95
N ALA A 366 -12.95 12.75 -4.83
CA ALA A 366 -14.11 13.05 -3.98
C ALA A 366 -15.40 12.41 -4.52
N VAL A 367 -15.65 12.43 -5.84
CA VAL A 367 -16.80 11.75 -6.45
C VAL A 367 -16.68 10.24 -6.30
N ALA A 368 -15.51 9.66 -6.58
CA ALA A 368 -15.26 8.23 -6.38
C ALA A 368 -15.52 7.80 -4.92
N ASN A 369 -15.02 8.59 -3.95
CA ASN A 369 -15.26 8.34 -2.52
C ASN A 369 -16.75 8.37 -2.15
N ARG A 370 -17.51 9.33 -2.68
CA ARG A 370 -18.94 9.50 -2.39
C ARG A 370 -19.80 8.39 -2.96
N LEU A 371 -19.45 7.90 -4.16
CA LEU A 371 -20.21 6.86 -4.86
C LEU A 371 -19.82 5.43 -4.45
N ALA A 372 -18.64 5.25 -3.87
CA ALA A 372 -18.15 3.94 -3.46
C ALA A 372 -18.97 3.38 -2.27
N SER A 373 -19.10 2.04 -2.26
CA SER A 373 -19.77 1.33 -1.16
C SER A 373 -19.06 1.54 0.18
N ASP A 374 -19.78 1.34 1.26
CA ASP A 374 -19.27 1.50 2.63
C ASP A 374 -18.18 0.49 3.01
N ASP A 375 -18.05 -0.59 2.27
CA ASP A 375 -17.04 -1.62 2.48
C ASP A 375 -16.04 -1.74 1.31
N ALA A 376 -16.02 -0.74 0.42
CA ALA A 376 -15.16 -0.74 -0.76
C ALA A 376 -13.68 -0.94 -0.40
N VAL A 377 -12.96 -1.64 -1.27
CA VAL A 377 -11.50 -1.69 -1.26
C VAL A 377 -10.97 -0.73 -2.31
N PHE A 378 -10.22 0.27 -1.89
CA PHE A 378 -9.48 1.13 -2.78
C PHE A 378 -8.05 0.60 -2.93
N THR A 379 -7.62 0.43 -4.17
CA THR A 379 -6.21 0.19 -4.50
C THR A 379 -5.67 1.40 -5.25
N VAL A 380 -4.42 1.77 -5.00
CA VAL A 380 -3.93 3.04 -5.52
C VAL A 380 -2.48 2.96 -6.01
N ASP A 381 -2.22 3.55 -7.19
CA ASP A 381 -0.87 3.70 -7.70
C ASP A 381 -0.06 4.75 -6.93
N VAL A 382 1.23 4.52 -6.82
CA VAL A 382 2.16 5.54 -6.35
C VAL A 382 2.42 6.57 -7.45
N GLY A 383 2.40 7.83 -7.06
CA GLY A 383 2.40 9.00 -7.92
C GLY A 383 1.31 9.98 -7.47
N SER A 384 0.75 10.76 -8.40
CA SER A 384 -0.34 11.69 -8.05
C SER A 384 -1.62 11.01 -7.52
N PRO A 385 -2.05 9.81 -7.96
CA PRO A 385 -3.24 9.17 -7.43
C PRO A 385 -3.21 8.93 -5.91
N VAL A 386 -2.04 8.57 -5.35
CA VAL A 386 -1.94 8.36 -3.89
C VAL A 386 -2.20 9.64 -3.09
N VAL A 387 -1.84 10.81 -3.64
CA VAL A 387 -2.12 12.10 -2.99
C VAL A 387 -3.61 12.33 -2.87
N TRP A 388 -4.33 12.07 -3.95
CA TRP A 388 -5.78 12.28 -4.02
C TRP A 388 -6.52 11.27 -3.17
N ALA A 389 -6.11 9.99 -3.20
CA ALA A 389 -6.63 8.97 -2.30
C ALA A 389 -6.40 9.32 -0.82
N ALA A 390 -5.19 9.72 -0.45
CA ALA A 390 -4.83 10.08 0.91
C ALA A 390 -5.66 11.24 1.47
N ARG A 391 -6.03 12.20 0.61
CA ARG A 391 -6.72 13.43 1.00
C ARG A 391 -8.24 13.37 0.89
N TYR A 392 -8.78 12.55 -0.01
CA TYR A 392 -10.20 12.58 -0.37
C TYR A 392 -10.94 11.24 -0.23
N VAL A 393 -10.23 10.12 -0.09
CA VAL A 393 -10.87 8.85 0.29
C VAL A 393 -10.98 8.79 1.81
N THR A 394 -12.19 8.70 2.33
CA THR A 394 -12.46 8.64 3.77
C THR A 394 -12.61 7.20 4.24
N MET A 395 -12.04 6.90 5.41
CA MET A 395 -12.14 5.60 6.06
C MET A 395 -13.30 5.59 7.05
N ASN A 396 -13.95 4.42 7.21
CA ASN A 396 -15.10 4.23 8.07
C ASN A 396 -15.05 2.92 8.88
N GLY A 397 -13.83 2.37 9.04
CA GLY A 397 -13.61 1.09 9.75
C GLY A 397 -13.93 -0.16 8.93
N ARG A 398 -14.58 -0.02 7.75
CA ARG A 398 -14.89 -1.14 6.83
C ARG A 398 -14.18 -1.03 5.49
N ARG A 399 -13.95 0.19 5.01
CA ARG A 399 -13.17 0.47 3.79
C ARG A 399 -11.72 0.11 4.02
N ARG A 400 -11.07 -0.33 2.94
CA ARG A 400 -9.63 -0.64 2.94
C ARG A 400 -8.92 0.23 1.90
N LEU A 401 -7.67 0.57 2.18
CA LEU A 401 -6.82 1.34 1.29
C LEU A 401 -5.47 0.62 1.12
N ILE A 402 -5.23 0.07 -0.06
CA ILE A 402 -4.05 -0.74 -0.39
C ILE A 402 -3.23 -0.05 -1.48
N GLY A 403 -1.92 -0.05 -1.31
CA GLY A 403 -0.97 0.49 -2.28
C GLY A 403 0.47 0.26 -1.84
N SER A 404 1.40 0.51 -2.73
CA SER A 404 2.83 0.31 -2.49
C SER A 404 3.46 1.45 -1.66
N PHE A 405 2.91 1.70 -0.47
CA PHE A 405 3.24 2.91 0.32
C PHE A 405 4.65 2.92 0.93
N ASN A 406 5.30 1.76 1.04
CA ASN A 406 6.66 1.65 1.60
C ASN A 406 7.71 1.28 0.54
N HIS A 407 7.30 0.62 -0.55
CA HIS A 407 8.18 0.29 -1.66
C HIS A 407 8.17 1.41 -2.70
N GLY A 408 7.00 1.99 -2.97
CA GLY A 408 6.89 3.19 -3.80
C GLY A 408 6.84 2.91 -5.30
N THR A 409 6.42 1.72 -5.72
CA THR A 409 6.32 1.39 -7.15
C THR A 409 5.04 1.91 -7.78
N MET A 410 5.12 2.34 -9.02
CA MET A 410 3.99 2.51 -9.92
C MET A 410 3.40 1.15 -10.32
N ALA A 411 2.33 1.15 -11.09
CA ALA A 411 1.67 -0.03 -11.67
C ALA A 411 1.07 -1.02 -10.66
N CYS A 412 0.93 -0.64 -9.39
CA CYS A 412 0.45 -1.55 -8.35
C CYS A 412 -1.09 -1.51 -8.15
N ALA A 413 -1.79 -0.46 -8.60
CA ALA A 413 -3.23 -0.31 -8.35
C ALA A 413 -4.05 -1.46 -8.97
N LEU A 414 -3.88 -1.73 -10.25
CA LEU A 414 -4.59 -2.80 -10.96
C LEU A 414 -4.21 -4.20 -10.43
N PRO A 415 -2.93 -4.55 -10.27
CA PRO A 415 -2.53 -5.82 -9.66
C PRO A 415 -3.07 -6.05 -8.24
N HIS A 416 -3.00 -5.06 -7.37
CA HIS A 416 -3.60 -5.16 -6.04
C HIS A 416 -5.12 -5.34 -6.12
N ALA A 417 -5.79 -4.67 -7.07
CA ALA A 417 -7.23 -4.83 -7.28
C ALA A 417 -7.59 -6.26 -7.74
N ILE A 418 -6.77 -6.88 -8.58
CA ILE A 418 -6.93 -8.30 -8.97
C ILE A 418 -6.91 -9.18 -7.73
N GLY A 419 -5.90 -9.02 -6.86
CA GLY A 419 -5.80 -9.76 -5.61
C GLY A 419 -6.99 -9.51 -4.68
N ALA A 420 -7.35 -8.25 -4.50
CA ALA A 420 -8.47 -7.85 -3.65
C ALA A 420 -9.81 -8.43 -4.11
N GLN A 421 -10.09 -8.37 -5.42
CA GLN A 421 -11.32 -8.90 -6.00
C GLN A 421 -11.37 -10.43 -5.99
N SER A 422 -10.22 -11.08 -6.04
CA SER A 422 -10.14 -12.53 -5.91
C SER A 422 -10.51 -13.03 -4.52
N VAL A 423 -10.32 -12.22 -3.48
CA VAL A 423 -10.72 -12.54 -2.09
C VAL A 423 -12.24 -12.58 -1.95
N ASP A 424 -12.91 -11.55 -2.44
CA ASP A 424 -14.38 -11.44 -2.39
C ASP A 424 -14.89 -10.81 -3.69
N ARG A 425 -15.50 -11.64 -4.54
CA ARG A 425 -16.02 -11.23 -5.85
C ARG A 425 -17.27 -10.33 -5.76
N LYS A 426 -17.88 -10.21 -4.58
CA LYS A 426 -19.07 -9.37 -4.36
C LYS A 426 -18.73 -8.00 -3.79
N ARG A 427 -17.57 -7.90 -3.15
CA ARG A 427 -17.08 -6.66 -2.58
C ARG A 427 -16.64 -5.69 -3.69
N GLN A 428 -17.04 -4.43 -3.59
CA GLN A 428 -16.60 -3.44 -4.56
C GLN A 428 -15.10 -3.16 -4.42
N VAL A 429 -14.36 -3.26 -5.54
CA VAL A 429 -12.94 -2.91 -5.62
C VAL A 429 -12.76 -1.79 -6.64
N VAL A 430 -12.15 -0.69 -6.20
CA VAL A 430 -11.90 0.50 -7.00
C VAL A 430 -10.39 0.73 -7.09
N ALA A 431 -9.83 0.59 -8.30
CA ALA A 431 -8.43 0.88 -8.58
C ALA A 431 -8.27 2.35 -9.04
N LEU A 432 -7.55 3.14 -8.26
CA LEU A 432 -7.18 4.52 -8.59
C LEU A 432 -5.80 4.49 -9.26
N ALA A 433 -5.78 4.41 -10.58
CA ALA A 433 -4.58 4.25 -11.36
C ALA A 433 -4.11 5.58 -11.96
N GLY A 434 -2.80 5.80 -12.00
CA GLY A 434 -2.22 6.81 -12.88
C GLY A 434 -2.13 6.28 -14.31
N ASP A 435 -2.19 7.16 -15.30
CA ASP A 435 -2.03 6.81 -16.71
C ASP A 435 -0.70 6.08 -16.97
N GLY A 436 0.41 6.60 -16.47
CA GLY A 436 1.71 5.96 -16.58
C GLY A 436 1.80 4.64 -15.83
N GLY A 437 1.18 4.54 -14.63
CA GLY A 437 1.15 3.30 -13.86
C GLY A 437 0.31 2.21 -14.53
N LEU A 438 -0.88 2.57 -15.03
CA LEU A 438 -1.73 1.64 -15.77
C LEU A 438 -1.02 1.11 -17.02
N ALA A 439 -0.32 1.99 -17.76
CA ALA A 439 0.37 1.63 -18.99
C ALA A 439 1.46 0.57 -18.78
N MET A 440 2.15 0.55 -17.62
CA MET A 440 3.23 -0.40 -17.33
C MET A 440 2.75 -1.86 -17.28
N LEU A 441 1.57 -2.12 -16.70
CA LEU A 441 0.97 -3.47 -16.60
C LEU A 441 -0.40 -3.52 -17.29
N PHE A 442 -0.52 -2.82 -18.41
CA PHE A 442 -1.77 -2.66 -19.16
C PHE A 442 -2.41 -4.00 -19.57
N GLY A 443 -1.59 -5.01 -19.88
CA GLY A 443 -2.04 -6.36 -20.21
C GLY A 443 -2.92 -7.00 -19.14
N GLU A 444 -2.86 -6.55 -17.91
CA GLU A 444 -3.65 -7.09 -16.80
C GLU A 444 -5.14 -6.70 -16.88
N LEU A 445 -5.53 -5.78 -17.73
CA LEU A 445 -6.95 -5.58 -18.07
C LEU A 445 -7.56 -6.86 -18.66
N LEU A 446 -6.78 -7.64 -19.42
CA LEU A 446 -7.21 -8.96 -19.91
C LEU A 446 -7.41 -9.98 -18.78
N THR A 447 -6.67 -9.85 -17.69
CA THR A 447 -6.86 -10.67 -16.49
C THR A 447 -8.23 -10.42 -15.85
N LEU A 448 -8.70 -9.18 -15.84
CA LEU A 448 -10.03 -8.84 -15.32
C LEU A 448 -11.13 -9.53 -16.12
N THR A 449 -11.06 -9.49 -17.44
CA THR A 449 -12.06 -10.14 -18.31
C THR A 449 -11.98 -11.65 -18.23
N GLN A 450 -10.77 -12.22 -18.30
CA GLN A 450 -10.56 -13.66 -18.25
C GLN A 450 -11.07 -14.28 -16.95
N ASN A 451 -10.72 -13.69 -15.79
CA ASN A 451 -11.09 -14.19 -14.48
C ASN A 451 -12.45 -13.63 -13.99
N ARG A 452 -13.13 -12.81 -14.83
CA ARG A 452 -14.43 -12.18 -14.53
C ARG A 452 -14.40 -11.42 -13.20
N LEU A 453 -13.40 -10.56 -13.03
CA LEU A 453 -13.21 -9.75 -11.84
C LEU A 453 -13.85 -8.36 -12.05
N PRO A 454 -14.92 -7.99 -11.33
CA PRO A 454 -15.68 -6.76 -11.57
C PRO A 454 -14.99 -5.49 -11.01
N VAL A 455 -13.67 -5.40 -11.14
CA VAL A 455 -12.87 -4.26 -10.69
C VAL A 455 -13.26 -2.99 -11.44
N LYS A 456 -13.32 -1.87 -10.73
CA LYS A 456 -13.59 -0.54 -11.28
C LYS A 456 -12.30 0.25 -11.33
N VAL A 457 -11.75 0.46 -12.51
CA VAL A 457 -10.50 1.20 -12.72
C VAL A 457 -10.83 2.64 -13.07
N ILE A 458 -10.37 3.58 -12.25
CA ILE A 458 -10.44 5.02 -12.52
C ILE A 458 -9.04 5.48 -12.87
N VAL A 459 -8.87 5.97 -14.09
CA VAL A 459 -7.57 6.44 -14.59
C VAL A 459 -7.49 7.95 -14.43
N PHE A 460 -6.51 8.42 -13.67
CA PHE A 460 -6.13 9.83 -13.61
C PHE A 460 -5.20 10.11 -14.79
N ASN A 461 -5.79 10.48 -15.93
CA ASN A 461 -5.06 10.69 -17.18
C ASN A 461 -4.66 12.16 -17.32
N ASN A 462 -3.42 12.47 -16.98
CA ASN A 462 -2.86 13.80 -17.11
C ASN A 462 -1.73 13.87 -18.15
N SER A 463 -1.50 12.79 -18.89
CA SER A 463 -0.45 12.65 -19.92
C SER A 463 0.96 12.99 -19.40
N SER A 464 1.23 12.70 -18.12
CA SER A 464 2.52 13.02 -17.52
C SER A 464 2.88 12.11 -16.32
N LEU A 465 4.17 11.82 -16.17
CA LEU A 465 4.74 11.34 -14.91
C LEU A 465 4.79 12.51 -13.90
N ASN A 466 3.61 12.96 -13.53
CA ASN A 466 3.38 14.24 -12.84
C ASN A 466 4.14 14.38 -11.53
N PHE A 467 4.27 13.31 -10.73
CA PHE A 467 4.99 13.38 -9.46
C PHE A 467 6.47 13.69 -9.67
N VAL A 468 7.11 13.05 -10.67
CA VAL A 468 8.50 13.31 -11.08
C VAL A 468 8.63 14.73 -11.64
N GLU A 469 7.66 15.18 -12.45
CA GLU A 469 7.62 16.54 -12.97
C GLU A 469 7.58 17.58 -11.84
N LEU A 470 6.78 17.35 -10.79
CA LEU A 470 6.72 18.22 -9.61
C LEU A 470 8.04 18.27 -8.84
N GLU A 471 8.71 17.13 -8.70
CA GLU A 471 10.03 17.05 -8.05
C GLU A 471 11.09 17.81 -8.86
N MET A 472 11.11 17.67 -10.19
CA MET A 472 11.98 18.45 -11.07
C MET A 472 11.75 19.95 -10.90
N LYS A 473 10.48 20.40 -10.90
CA LYS A 473 10.11 21.80 -10.69
C LYS A 473 10.57 22.32 -9.32
N ALA A 474 10.38 21.52 -8.27
CA ALA A 474 10.84 21.85 -6.92
C ALA A 474 12.38 21.96 -6.81
N ALA A 475 13.09 21.20 -7.63
CA ALA A 475 14.55 21.28 -7.76
C ALA A 475 15.03 22.39 -8.73
N GLY A 476 14.10 23.13 -9.38
CA GLY A 476 14.43 24.16 -10.37
C GLY A 476 14.89 23.60 -11.73
N ILE A 477 14.52 22.36 -12.05
CA ILE A 477 14.86 21.68 -13.29
C ILE A 477 13.65 21.76 -14.23
N VAL A 478 13.90 22.11 -15.51
CA VAL A 478 12.86 22.03 -16.53
C VAL A 478 12.55 20.55 -16.80
N ASN A 479 11.28 20.19 -16.79
CA ASN A 479 10.85 18.80 -16.97
C ASN A 479 11.28 18.26 -18.33
N PHE A 480 11.74 17.02 -18.35
CA PHE A 480 12.17 16.28 -19.53
C PHE A 480 11.89 14.79 -19.35
N GLY A 481 11.35 14.14 -20.39
CA GLY A 481 11.05 12.71 -20.36
C GLY A 481 9.87 12.31 -19.47
N THR A 482 9.03 13.29 -19.08
CA THR A 482 7.85 13.05 -18.23
C THR A 482 6.55 13.03 -19.01
N GLU A 483 6.56 13.38 -20.30
CA GLU A 483 5.38 13.42 -21.14
C GLU A 483 4.98 12.02 -21.60
N LEU A 484 3.68 11.77 -21.61
CA LEU A 484 3.09 10.52 -22.06
C LEU A 484 2.11 10.81 -23.20
N ASP A 485 2.23 10.06 -24.29
CA ASP A 485 1.25 10.05 -25.39
C ASP A 485 0.29 8.88 -25.17
N ASN A 486 -0.83 9.16 -24.53
CA ASN A 486 -1.78 8.15 -24.09
C ASN A 486 -2.89 7.91 -25.11
N PRO A 487 -3.34 6.65 -25.26
CA PRO A 487 -4.57 6.36 -25.99
C PRO A 487 -5.81 6.81 -25.19
N ASP A 488 -6.98 6.73 -25.80
CA ASP A 488 -8.26 6.69 -25.08
C ASP A 488 -8.38 5.34 -24.37
N PHE A 489 -8.07 5.30 -23.07
CA PHE A 489 -8.13 4.07 -22.26
C PHE A 489 -9.57 3.52 -22.14
N GLY A 490 -10.60 4.37 -22.22
CA GLY A 490 -12.00 3.94 -22.24
C GLY A 490 -12.35 3.21 -23.52
N ALA A 491 -11.92 3.72 -24.67
CA ALA A 491 -12.12 3.05 -25.96
C ALA A 491 -11.38 1.70 -26.01
N VAL A 492 -10.14 1.65 -25.51
CA VAL A 492 -9.38 0.39 -25.43
C VAL A 492 -10.09 -0.62 -24.53
N ALA A 493 -10.57 -0.21 -23.36
CA ALA A 493 -11.34 -1.09 -22.44
C ALA A 493 -12.59 -1.66 -23.13
N THR A 494 -13.30 -0.84 -23.91
CA THR A 494 -14.45 -1.30 -24.70
C THR A 494 -14.05 -2.36 -25.73
N ALA A 495 -12.91 -2.18 -26.40
CA ALA A 495 -12.38 -3.17 -27.34
C ALA A 495 -11.98 -4.50 -26.66
N LEU A 496 -11.65 -4.46 -25.36
CA LEU A 496 -11.36 -5.65 -24.53
C LEU A 496 -12.63 -6.29 -23.93
N GLY A 497 -13.82 -5.81 -24.28
CA GLY A 497 -15.10 -6.34 -23.78
C GLY A 497 -15.47 -5.88 -22.37
N MET A 498 -14.92 -4.77 -21.90
CA MET A 498 -15.20 -4.15 -20.61
C MET A 498 -16.15 -2.95 -20.79
N PHE A 499 -16.74 -2.46 -19.69
CA PHE A 499 -17.30 -1.11 -19.71
C PHE A 499 -16.14 -0.10 -19.83
N GLY A 500 -16.18 0.76 -20.84
CA GLY A 500 -15.17 1.78 -21.10
C GLY A 500 -15.82 3.15 -21.30
N ARG A 501 -15.33 4.17 -20.61
CA ARG A 501 -15.80 5.54 -20.75
C ARG A 501 -14.63 6.52 -20.60
N ARG A 502 -14.51 7.47 -21.54
CA ARG A 502 -13.63 8.62 -21.40
C ARG A 502 -14.43 9.83 -20.91
N VAL A 503 -13.87 10.56 -19.96
CA VAL A 503 -14.49 11.75 -19.35
C VAL A 503 -13.55 12.93 -19.45
N GLU A 504 -13.97 13.98 -20.16
CA GLU A 504 -13.20 15.21 -20.38
C GLU A 504 -13.86 16.42 -19.70
N HIS A 505 -15.16 16.33 -19.40
CA HIS A 505 -15.92 17.40 -18.76
C HIS A 505 -16.36 17.00 -17.35
N PRO A 506 -16.19 17.87 -16.34
CA PRO A 506 -16.56 17.56 -14.95
C PRO A 506 -18.05 17.20 -14.78
N ALA A 507 -18.93 17.77 -15.62
CA ALA A 507 -20.36 17.51 -15.57
C ALA A 507 -20.72 16.03 -15.83
N ASP A 508 -19.90 15.31 -16.63
CA ASP A 508 -20.14 13.92 -17.02
C ASP A 508 -19.55 12.91 -16.03
N LEU A 509 -18.69 13.35 -15.11
CA LEU A 509 -17.91 12.46 -14.23
C LEU A 509 -18.81 11.62 -13.32
N GLU A 510 -19.79 12.24 -12.66
CA GLU A 510 -20.67 11.55 -11.73
C GLU A 510 -21.50 10.47 -12.41
N ALA A 511 -22.06 10.78 -13.59
CA ALA A 511 -22.82 9.83 -14.38
C ALA A 511 -21.94 8.65 -14.83
N ALA A 512 -20.75 8.94 -15.37
CA ALA A 512 -19.83 7.90 -15.82
C ALA A 512 -19.38 6.96 -14.70
N LEU A 513 -19.06 7.49 -13.51
CA LEU A 513 -18.69 6.67 -12.35
C LEU A 513 -19.88 5.88 -11.81
N THR A 514 -21.09 6.46 -11.80
CA THR A 514 -22.31 5.76 -11.38
C THR A 514 -22.60 4.57 -12.29
N GLU A 515 -22.53 4.76 -13.61
CA GLU A 515 -22.70 3.68 -14.61
C GLU A 515 -21.63 2.60 -14.44
N ALA A 516 -20.35 2.99 -14.30
CA ALA A 516 -19.24 2.06 -14.09
C ALA A 516 -19.41 1.23 -12.81
N PHE A 517 -19.84 1.85 -11.71
CA PHE A 517 -20.01 1.17 -10.42
C PHE A 517 -21.22 0.24 -10.42
N ALA A 518 -22.26 0.57 -11.19
CA ALA A 518 -23.43 -0.29 -11.38
C ALA A 518 -23.20 -1.43 -12.36
N HIS A 519 -22.14 -1.40 -13.19
CA HIS A 519 -21.85 -2.45 -14.16
C HIS A 519 -21.40 -3.73 -13.47
N ASP A 520 -21.95 -4.88 -13.83
CA ASP A 520 -21.64 -6.19 -13.20
C ASP A 520 -20.25 -6.72 -13.53
N GLY A 521 -19.64 -6.25 -14.63
CA GLY A 521 -18.30 -6.65 -15.08
C GLY A 521 -17.20 -5.64 -14.72
N PRO A 522 -15.97 -5.87 -15.20
CA PRO A 522 -14.89 -4.91 -15.09
C PRO A 522 -15.20 -3.63 -15.87
N ALA A 523 -14.74 -2.49 -15.32
CA ALA A 523 -14.97 -1.18 -15.91
C ALA A 523 -13.71 -0.30 -15.86
N VAL A 524 -13.52 0.52 -16.90
CA VAL A 524 -12.47 1.55 -16.95
C VAL A 524 -13.12 2.90 -17.24
N VAL A 525 -12.87 3.87 -16.35
CA VAL A 525 -13.23 5.27 -16.57
C VAL A 525 -11.94 6.07 -16.72
N ASP A 526 -11.66 6.50 -17.94
CA ASP A 526 -10.51 7.32 -18.32
C ASP A 526 -10.85 8.79 -18.10
N VAL A 527 -10.33 9.40 -17.04
CA VAL A 527 -10.65 10.78 -16.68
C VAL A 527 -9.49 11.70 -17.04
N VAL A 528 -9.70 12.61 -17.99
CA VAL A 528 -8.70 13.61 -18.39
C VAL A 528 -8.59 14.67 -17.29
N THR A 529 -7.45 14.65 -16.59
CA THR A 529 -7.21 15.50 -15.41
C THR A 529 -6.17 16.59 -15.66
N ALA A 530 -6.23 17.63 -14.83
CA ALA A 530 -5.30 18.76 -14.90
C ALA A 530 -3.85 18.30 -14.61
N ARG A 531 -2.95 18.52 -15.58
CA ARG A 531 -1.53 18.18 -15.49
C ARG A 531 -0.79 19.00 -14.43
N GLN A 532 -1.11 20.29 -14.33
CA GLN A 532 -0.37 21.24 -13.48
C GLN A 532 -0.94 21.38 -12.06
N GLU A 533 -1.77 20.43 -11.60
CA GLU A 533 -2.31 20.46 -10.25
C GLU A 533 -1.21 20.15 -9.23
N LEU A 534 -0.87 21.14 -8.40
CA LEU A 534 0.22 21.03 -7.43
C LEU A 534 -0.24 20.34 -6.13
N SER A 535 0.43 19.27 -5.79
CA SER A 535 0.38 18.69 -4.45
C SER A 535 1.40 19.42 -3.56
N ILE A 536 0.95 20.45 -2.83
CA ILE A 536 1.84 21.21 -1.93
C ILE A 536 2.02 20.41 -0.63
N PRO A 537 3.26 20.04 -0.25
CA PRO A 537 3.52 19.43 1.05
C PRO A 537 3.23 20.44 2.19
N PRO A 538 2.98 19.95 3.42
CA PRO A 538 2.60 20.80 4.56
C PRO A 538 3.67 21.83 4.98
N ALA A 539 4.91 21.64 4.56
CA ALA A 539 6.00 22.58 4.72
C ALA A 539 6.80 22.66 3.42
N ILE A 540 7.00 23.86 2.91
CA ILE A 540 7.87 24.16 1.77
C ILE A 540 9.19 24.67 2.31
N THR A 541 10.30 24.03 1.95
CA THR A 541 11.64 24.52 2.33
C THR A 541 12.03 25.75 1.52
N ALA A 542 12.95 26.56 2.05
CA ALA A 542 13.51 27.71 1.31
C ALA A 542 14.19 27.27 -0.02
N GLU A 543 14.78 26.07 -0.03
CA GLU A 543 15.38 25.47 -1.24
C GLU A 543 14.33 25.14 -2.29
N GLN A 544 13.19 24.56 -1.89
CA GLN A 544 12.07 24.27 -2.80
C GLN A 544 11.47 25.56 -3.36
N ALA A 545 11.26 26.59 -2.52
CA ALA A 545 10.79 27.90 -2.99
C ALA A 545 11.76 28.54 -4.00
N LYS A 546 13.09 28.43 -3.74
CA LYS A 546 14.14 28.85 -4.69
C LYS A 546 14.10 28.02 -5.96
N GLY A 547 13.91 26.69 -5.85
CA GLY A 547 13.80 25.78 -6.97
C GLY A 547 12.65 26.16 -7.90
N PHE A 548 11.45 26.37 -7.37
CA PHE A 548 10.30 26.83 -8.17
C PHE A 548 10.54 28.18 -8.87
N SER A 549 11.24 29.12 -8.22
CA SER A 549 11.61 30.39 -8.84
C SER A 549 12.61 30.19 -9.99
N LEU A 550 13.60 29.31 -9.83
CA LEU A 550 14.56 28.94 -10.86
C LEU A 550 13.89 28.19 -12.01
N TYR A 551 12.95 27.28 -11.72
CA TYR A 551 12.14 26.60 -12.73
C TYR A 551 11.38 27.61 -13.59
N ALA A 552 10.68 28.59 -13.00
CA ALA A 552 9.95 29.61 -13.73
C ALA A 552 10.86 30.37 -14.71
N ILE A 553 12.04 30.82 -14.25
CA ILE A 553 13.01 31.53 -15.10
C ILE A 553 13.50 30.61 -16.24
N ARG A 554 13.88 29.38 -15.93
CA ARG A 554 14.42 28.43 -16.93
C ARG A 554 13.37 28.01 -17.95
N THR A 555 12.10 27.84 -17.54
CA THR A 555 10.97 27.50 -18.41
C THR A 555 10.70 28.60 -19.43
N ILE A 556 10.77 29.88 -19.01
CA ILE A 556 10.68 31.04 -19.91
C ILE A 556 11.83 31.04 -20.91
N LEU A 557 13.06 30.85 -20.44
CA LEU A 557 14.26 30.80 -21.30
C LEU A 557 14.25 29.62 -22.28
N ALA A 558 13.60 28.50 -21.91
CA ALA A 558 13.43 27.33 -22.77
C ALA A 558 12.27 27.46 -23.78
N GLY A 559 11.57 28.61 -23.80
CA GLY A 559 10.45 28.84 -24.73
C GLY A 559 9.14 28.12 -24.36
N ARG A 560 9.01 27.63 -23.11
CA ARG A 560 7.85 26.85 -22.60
C ARG A 560 7.00 27.70 -21.63
N SER A 561 6.81 28.97 -21.95
CA SER A 561 6.06 29.92 -21.11
C SER A 561 4.60 29.51 -20.88
N ASP A 562 4.01 28.74 -21.80
CA ASP A 562 2.63 28.25 -21.69
C ASP A 562 2.43 27.34 -20.48
N GLU A 563 3.41 26.49 -20.18
CA GLU A 563 3.38 25.61 -18.98
C GLU A 563 3.39 26.43 -17.68
N LEU A 564 4.11 27.56 -17.66
CA LEU A 564 4.13 28.44 -16.49
C LEU A 564 2.80 29.17 -16.32
N LEU A 565 2.17 29.59 -17.42
CA LEU A 565 0.84 30.19 -17.40
C LEU A 565 -0.21 29.19 -16.92
N ASP A 566 -0.18 27.95 -17.40
CA ASP A 566 -1.06 26.89 -16.93
C ASP A 566 -0.86 26.60 -15.44
N LEU A 567 0.41 26.48 -15.00
CA LEU A 567 0.73 26.28 -13.59
C LEU A 567 0.16 27.39 -12.70
N VAL A 568 0.32 28.65 -13.12
CA VAL A 568 -0.20 29.82 -12.38
C VAL A 568 -1.72 29.83 -12.42
N THR A 569 -2.33 29.64 -13.56
CA THR A 569 -3.79 29.69 -13.76
C THR A 569 -4.51 28.61 -12.97
N ILE A 570 -3.98 27.38 -13.02
CA ILE A 570 -4.55 26.22 -12.30
C ILE A 570 -4.45 26.41 -10.78
N ASN A 571 -3.38 27.06 -10.28
CA ASN A 571 -3.09 27.15 -8.85
C ASN A 571 -3.38 28.51 -8.22
N VAL A 572 -3.94 29.50 -8.96
CA VAL A 572 -4.29 30.84 -8.41
C VAL A 572 -5.21 30.72 -7.20
N ALA A 573 -6.20 29.83 -7.25
CA ALA A 573 -7.10 29.59 -6.12
C ALA A 573 -6.38 29.15 -4.83
N ARG A 574 -5.25 28.43 -4.96
CA ARG A 574 -4.42 28.00 -3.81
C ARG A 574 -3.61 29.13 -3.20
N ARG A 575 -3.16 30.11 -4.02
CA ARG A 575 -2.44 31.31 -3.51
C ARG A 575 -3.33 32.23 -2.70
N ILE A 576 -4.61 32.32 -3.03
CA ILE A 576 -5.58 33.15 -2.29
C ILE A 576 -5.99 32.48 -0.97
N LEU A 577 -5.78 31.16 -0.83
CA LEU A 577 -6.19 30.35 0.31
C LEU A 577 -5.05 30.08 1.33
N ASN A 578 -3.81 30.41 1.01
CA ASN A 578 -2.66 30.37 1.92
C ASN A 578 -2.46 31.75 2.58
#